data_c6ea0386a40bd0855a640d41323fd28d
#
_entry.id   c6ea0386a40bd0855a640d41323fd28d
#
_cell.length_a   1.000
_cell.length_b   1.000
_cell.length_c   1.000
_cell.angle_alpha   90.00
_cell.angle_beta   90.00
_cell.angle_gamma   90.00
#
_symmetry.space_group_name_H-M   'P 1'
#
loop_
_entity.id
_entity.type
_entity.pdbx_description
1 polymer ?
#
loop_
_entity_poly.entity_id
_entity_poly.type
_entity_poly.pdbx_seq_one_letter_code
_entity_poly.pdbx_strand_id
1 'polypeptide(L)'
;MKRFILFLLFALSVLSCGGSGSSSNTPSQENPTSLGGLNMMLMGNSFFRPYAEKLDELAVDAGYIDHNANVVFRGGDNGRPLDLWNDASASGEIKSVLDVGNIDMFGMVSTPYDDPNNPNTLLDGYEEWINYALTNNPNIIVFIAIPQIDFPETWPQRATENGYADINALFDWWVNDFSNDTLVDALRVRFPNTTFFSIPTGLASLKLTQMWQDNLLLDTIAFRGAKATSLYTDEKGHQGDIIINAGTLIWLNSIYKVNLTNNTYNTGFQTDLHTIAQDIMNAYDPAYKRP
;
A
#
# COMPACT_ATOMS: atom_id res chain seq x y z
N MET A 1 -64.27 3.28 45.27
CA MET A 1 -64.34 2.27 46.35
C MET A 1 -62.93 1.90 46.72
N LYS A 2 -62.47 2.41 47.82
CA LYS A 2 -62.22 1.74 49.12
C LYS A 2 -61.15 0.62 48.97
N ARG A 3 -60.03 0.85 49.53
CA ARG A 3 -59.43 0.47 50.85
C ARG A 3 -58.26 -0.50 50.64
N PHE A 4 -57.15 -0.69 51.33
CA PHE A 4 -56.55 -0.17 52.62
C PHE A 4 -55.10 -0.72 52.59
N ILE A 5 -54.16 0.09 52.93
CA ILE A 5 -53.08 0.05 53.93
C ILE A 5 -52.79 -1.34 54.54
N LEU A 6 -51.52 -1.76 54.55
CA LEU A 6 -50.83 -2.21 55.76
C LEU A 6 -49.30 -2.11 55.67
N PHE A 7 -48.75 -1.31 56.59
CA PHE A 7 -47.34 -1.27 57.01
C PHE A 7 -47.00 -2.51 57.81
N LEU A 8 -45.79 -3.06 57.63
CA LEU A 8 -45.10 -3.70 58.74
C LEU A 8 -43.59 -3.46 58.65
N LEU A 9 -43.09 -2.66 59.58
CA LEU A 9 -41.69 -2.55 59.96
C LEU A 9 -41.31 -3.79 60.77
N PHE A 10 -40.13 -4.35 60.51
CA PHE A 10 -39.37 -5.04 61.56
C PHE A 10 -37.88 -4.76 61.41
N ALA A 11 -37.27 -4.43 62.52
CA ALA A 11 -35.95 -3.90 62.68
C ALA A 11 -34.93 -4.98 63.07
N LEU A 12 -33.69 -4.65 62.77
CA LEU A 12 -32.40 -5.05 63.36
C LEU A 12 -32.13 -6.50 63.77
N SER A 13 -31.02 -7.02 63.22
CA SER A 13 -29.90 -7.49 64.06
C SER A 13 -28.62 -7.60 63.24
N VAL A 14 -27.62 -6.85 63.66
CA VAL A 14 -26.22 -6.95 63.26
C VAL A 14 -25.58 -8.19 63.85
N LEU A 15 -24.91 -8.98 63.05
CA LEU A 15 -23.82 -9.85 63.54
C LEU A 15 -22.75 -9.96 62.44
N SER A 16 -21.61 -9.39 62.76
CA SER A 16 -20.32 -9.47 62.09
C SER A 16 -19.80 -10.89 62.15
N CYS A 17 -19.30 -11.44 61.01
CA CYS A 17 -18.15 -12.35 61.03
C CYS A 17 -17.47 -12.37 59.70
N GLY A 18 -16.15 -12.22 59.68
CA GLY A 18 -15.29 -12.14 58.53
C GLY A 18 -15.27 -13.37 57.64
N GLY A 19 -15.06 -13.13 56.36
CA GLY A 19 -14.83 -14.19 55.36
C GLY A 19 -14.09 -13.56 54.18
N SER A 20 -12.91 -14.05 53.96
CA SER A 20 -11.95 -13.72 52.91
C SER A 20 -12.61 -13.46 51.56
N GLY A 21 -12.57 -12.23 51.11
CA GLY A 21 -12.96 -11.89 49.77
C GLY A 21 -11.90 -12.38 48.77
N SER A 22 -12.18 -13.46 48.04
CA SER A 22 -11.50 -13.78 46.81
C SER A 22 -11.84 -12.65 45.82
N SER A 23 -10.90 -11.75 45.61
CA SER A 23 -10.95 -10.84 44.48
C SER A 23 -10.83 -11.68 43.21
N SER A 24 -11.95 -11.94 42.54
CA SER A 24 -11.95 -12.37 41.17
C SER A 24 -11.35 -11.23 40.34
N ASN A 25 -10.03 -11.33 40.09
CA ASN A 25 -9.40 -10.59 39.02
C ASN A 25 -9.99 -11.13 37.72
N THR A 26 -11.07 -10.55 37.26
CA THR A 26 -11.42 -10.58 35.84
C THR A 26 -10.25 -9.93 35.12
N PRO A 27 -9.54 -10.63 34.20
CA PRO A 27 -8.54 -9.96 33.39
C PRO A 27 -9.26 -8.81 32.69
N SER A 28 -8.84 -7.56 32.97
CA SER A 28 -9.19 -6.46 32.11
C SER A 28 -8.72 -6.86 30.72
N GLN A 29 -9.66 -7.04 29.80
CA GLN A 29 -9.35 -7.14 28.38
C GLN A 29 -8.66 -5.83 28.05
N GLU A 30 -7.33 -5.85 27.96
CA GLU A 30 -6.59 -4.72 27.39
C GLU A 30 -7.14 -4.58 25.98
N ASN A 31 -7.85 -3.48 25.72
CA ASN A 31 -8.17 -3.11 24.35
C ASN A 31 -6.84 -3.07 23.60
N PRO A 32 -6.71 -3.74 22.45
CA PRO A 32 -5.50 -3.66 21.66
C PRO A 32 -5.17 -2.18 21.48
N THR A 33 -3.95 -1.81 21.86
CA THR A 33 -3.47 -0.42 21.73
C THR A 33 -3.57 -0.08 20.26
N SER A 34 -4.49 0.82 19.87
CA SER A 34 -4.62 1.29 18.50
C SER A 34 -3.29 1.90 18.07
N LEU A 35 -2.74 1.41 16.99
CA LEU A 35 -1.58 2.01 16.34
C LEU A 35 -2.06 3.22 15.53
N GLY A 36 -1.32 4.32 15.55
CA GLY A 36 -1.66 5.52 14.79
C GLY A 36 -1.62 5.24 13.28
N GLY A 37 -2.75 5.42 12.60
CA GLY A 37 -2.82 5.38 11.15
C GLY A 37 -2.22 6.63 10.50
N LEU A 38 -2.09 6.61 9.18
CA LEU A 38 -1.61 7.74 8.37
C LEU A 38 -2.75 8.29 7.53
N ASN A 39 -2.81 9.62 7.39
CA ASN A 39 -3.67 10.28 6.44
C ASN A 39 -2.89 10.48 5.14
N MET A 40 -3.37 9.89 4.05
CA MET A 40 -2.62 9.78 2.81
C MET A 40 -3.36 10.39 1.63
N MET A 41 -2.61 11.02 0.72
CA MET A 41 -3.03 11.32 -0.63
C MET A 41 -2.31 10.36 -1.59
N LEU A 42 -3.04 9.60 -2.38
CA LEU A 42 -2.53 8.56 -3.28
C LEU A 42 -3.01 8.82 -4.70
N MET A 43 -2.09 8.88 -5.66
CA MET A 43 -2.45 9.15 -7.05
C MET A 43 -1.67 8.32 -8.06
N GLY A 44 -2.33 7.90 -9.12
CA GLY A 44 -1.70 7.08 -10.15
C GLY A 44 -2.64 6.55 -11.21
N ASN A 45 -2.24 5.44 -11.80
CA ASN A 45 -2.96 4.75 -12.87
C ASN A 45 -3.66 3.45 -12.37
N SER A 46 -4.16 2.64 -13.31
CA SER A 46 -4.84 1.37 -13.01
C SER A 46 -3.93 0.30 -12.39
N PHE A 47 -2.60 0.39 -12.52
CA PHE A 47 -1.65 -0.51 -11.86
C PHE A 47 -1.30 -0.08 -10.42
N PHE A 48 -1.55 1.15 -10.07
CA PHE A 48 -1.37 1.72 -8.74
C PHE A 48 -2.62 1.52 -7.86
N ARG A 49 -3.78 1.83 -8.45
CA ARG A 49 -5.08 1.89 -7.76
C ARG A 49 -5.41 0.67 -6.91
N PRO A 50 -5.28 -0.59 -7.40
CA PRO A 50 -5.71 -1.76 -6.64
C PRO A 50 -5.00 -1.91 -5.30
N TYR A 51 -3.73 -1.54 -5.23
CA TYR A 51 -2.94 -1.59 -4.01
C TYR A 51 -3.30 -0.46 -3.07
N ALA A 52 -3.48 0.75 -3.60
CA ALA A 52 -3.88 1.93 -2.84
C ALA A 52 -5.23 1.73 -2.14
N GLU A 53 -6.23 1.18 -2.86
CA GLU A 53 -7.56 0.89 -2.30
C GLU A 53 -7.54 -0.29 -1.31
N LYS A 54 -6.75 -1.33 -1.57
CA LYS A 54 -6.71 -2.49 -0.68
C LYS A 54 -5.89 -2.26 0.59
N LEU A 55 -5.03 -1.25 0.61
CA LEU A 55 -4.22 -0.91 1.78
C LEU A 55 -5.09 -0.56 2.99
N ASP A 56 -6.25 0.07 2.79
CA ASP A 56 -7.19 0.42 3.87
C ASP A 56 -7.58 -0.82 4.68
N GLU A 57 -7.89 -1.92 4.01
CA GLU A 57 -8.26 -3.18 4.65
C GLU A 57 -7.08 -3.78 5.43
N LEU A 58 -5.88 -3.87 4.81
CA LEU A 58 -4.71 -4.46 5.43
C LEU A 58 -4.14 -3.62 6.58
N ALA A 59 -4.20 -2.31 6.48
CA ALA A 59 -3.75 -1.41 7.54
C ALA A 59 -4.64 -1.53 8.78
N VAL A 60 -5.96 -1.55 8.59
CA VAL A 60 -6.92 -1.74 9.69
C VAL A 60 -6.75 -3.10 10.35
N ASP A 61 -6.60 -4.18 9.57
CA ASP A 61 -6.35 -5.53 10.09
C ASP A 61 -5.04 -5.59 10.90
N ALA A 62 -4.01 -4.87 10.47
CA ALA A 62 -2.74 -4.75 11.19
C ALA A 62 -2.79 -3.81 12.42
N GLY A 63 -3.96 -3.24 12.76
CA GLY A 63 -4.17 -2.42 13.95
C GLY A 63 -4.06 -0.90 13.73
N TYR A 64 -3.83 -0.43 12.51
CA TYR A 64 -3.77 1.00 12.13
C TYR A 64 -5.17 1.52 11.82
N ILE A 65 -6.06 1.54 12.82
CA ILE A 65 -7.50 1.79 12.65
C ILE A 65 -7.85 3.19 12.17
N ASP A 66 -6.95 4.16 12.33
CA ASP A 66 -7.11 5.54 11.86
C ASP A 66 -6.47 5.76 10.48
N HIS A 67 -6.09 4.69 9.78
CA HIS A 67 -5.60 4.80 8.40
C HIS A 67 -6.70 5.38 7.51
N ASN A 68 -6.32 6.37 6.70
CA ASN A 68 -7.22 7.00 5.74
C ASN A 68 -6.45 7.31 4.45
N ALA A 69 -6.87 6.72 3.34
CA ALA A 69 -6.27 6.96 2.04
C ALA A 69 -7.26 7.62 1.08
N ASN A 70 -6.91 8.81 0.59
CA ASN A 70 -7.63 9.47 -0.48
C ASN A 70 -6.99 9.06 -1.81
N VAL A 71 -7.71 8.32 -2.64
CA VAL A 71 -7.19 7.74 -3.89
C VAL A 71 -7.78 8.42 -5.10
N VAL A 72 -6.95 9.05 -5.92
CA VAL A 72 -7.34 9.63 -7.21
C VAL A 72 -6.54 8.95 -8.32
N PHE A 73 -7.23 8.43 -9.34
CA PHE A 73 -6.57 7.75 -10.45
C PHE A 73 -7.22 8.05 -11.79
N ARG A 74 -6.45 7.85 -12.87
CA ARG A 74 -6.97 7.78 -14.25
C ARG A 74 -6.38 6.55 -14.94
N GLY A 75 -7.07 6.05 -15.96
CA GLY A 75 -6.62 4.87 -16.69
C GLY A 75 -5.44 5.15 -17.62
N GLY A 76 -4.49 4.21 -17.70
CA GLY A 76 -3.35 4.28 -18.62
C GLY A 76 -2.47 5.49 -18.38
N ASP A 77 -2.05 6.13 -19.46
CA ASP A 77 -1.15 7.28 -19.43
C ASP A 77 -1.78 8.50 -18.73
N ASN A 78 -3.09 8.67 -18.81
CA ASN A 78 -3.80 9.74 -18.09
C ASN A 78 -3.60 9.69 -16.56
N GLY A 79 -3.12 8.58 -16.01
CA GLY A 79 -2.76 8.45 -14.59
C GLY A 79 -1.31 8.81 -14.26
N ARG A 80 -0.52 9.30 -15.20
CA ARG A 80 0.82 9.84 -14.95
C ARG A 80 0.74 11.14 -14.15
N PRO A 81 1.74 11.46 -13.34
CA PRO A 81 1.72 12.67 -12.51
C PRO A 81 1.43 13.96 -13.30
N LEU A 82 2.05 14.16 -14.46
CA LEU A 82 1.84 15.34 -15.28
C LEU A 82 0.44 15.38 -15.90
N ASP A 83 -0.08 14.23 -16.36
CA ASP A 83 -1.43 14.16 -16.94
C ASP A 83 -2.50 14.42 -15.88
N LEU A 84 -2.33 13.89 -14.65
CA LEU A 84 -3.20 14.19 -13.51
C LEU A 84 -3.14 15.67 -13.10
N TRP A 85 -1.98 16.32 -13.22
CA TRP A 85 -1.85 17.75 -12.97
C TRP A 85 -2.66 18.59 -13.98
N ASN A 86 -2.63 18.18 -15.25
CA ASN A 86 -3.30 18.87 -16.35
C ASN A 86 -4.80 18.52 -16.48
N ASP A 87 -5.25 17.39 -15.90
CA ASP A 87 -6.66 17.04 -15.82
C ASP A 87 -7.35 17.89 -14.74
N ALA A 88 -8.17 18.86 -15.15
CA ALA A 88 -8.80 19.81 -14.24
C ALA A 88 -9.64 19.13 -13.13
N SER A 89 -10.29 18.00 -13.41
CA SER A 89 -11.08 17.25 -12.43
C SER A 89 -10.18 16.54 -11.43
N ALA A 90 -9.22 15.73 -11.90
CA ALA A 90 -8.28 15.02 -11.02
C ALA A 90 -7.43 16.00 -10.21
N SER A 91 -6.92 17.04 -10.86
CA SER A 91 -6.12 18.09 -10.20
C SER A 91 -6.92 18.78 -9.09
N GLY A 92 -8.20 19.12 -9.36
CA GLY A 92 -9.08 19.70 -8.35
C GLY A 92 -9.34 18.76 -7.16
N GLU A 93 -9.58 17.47 -7.42
CA GLU A 93 -9.77 16.46 -6.38
C GLU A 93 -8.52 16.33 -5.48
N ILE A 94 -7.33 16.15 -6.08
CA ILE A 94 -6.06 15.99 -5.36
C ILE A 94 -5.74 17.24 -4.54
N LYS A 95 -5.83 18.42 -5.16
CA LYS A 95 -5.56 19.70 -4.51
C LYS A 95 -6.49 19.94 -3.32
N SER A 96 -7.78 19.61 -3.44
CA SER A 96 -8.74 19.76 -2.33
C SER A 96 -8.36 18.95 -1.09
N VAL A 97 -7.74 17.79 -1.28
CA VAL A 97 -7.24 16.96 -0.16
C VAL A 97 -5.95 17.54 0.41
N LEU A 98 -5.00 17.93 -0.44
CA LEU A 98 -3.72 18.51 -0.01
C LEU A 98 -3.89 19.88 0.70
N ASP A 99 -4.91 20.65 0.33
CA ASP A 99 -5.19 21.97 0.90
C ASP A 99 -5.64 21.92 2.37
N VAL A 100 -6.12 20.76 2.85
CA VAL A 100 -6.49 20.58 4.26
C VAL A 100 -5.26 20.71 5.18
N GLY A 101 -4.07 20.37 4.70
CA GLY A 101 -2.81 20.53 5.44
C GLY A 101 -2.57 19.52 6.55
N ASN A 102 -3.17 18.33 6.44
CA ASN A 102 -3.06 17.24 7.42
C ASN A 102 -2.64 15.91 6.77
N ILE A 103 -1.99 15.95 5.62
CA ILE A 103 -1.52 14.77 4.91
C ILE A 103 -0.12 14.38 5.42
N ASP A 104 -0.03 13.16 5.96
CA ASP A 104 1.22 12.58 6.47
C ASP A 104 2.08 12.02 5.33
N MET A 105 1.45 11.46 4.30
CA MET A 105 2.14 10.76 3.23
C MET A 105 1.48 10.98 1.86
N PHE A 106 2.30 11.22 0.84
CA PHE A 106 1.87 11.40 -0.53
C PHE A 106 2.48 10.32 -1.43
N GLY A 107 1.64 9.50 -2.05
CA GLY A 107 2.06 8.41 -2.92
C GLY A 107 1.76 8.69 -4.38
N MET A 108 2.77 8.49 -5.22
CA MET A 108 2.68 8.62 -6.68
C MET A 108 3.18 7.36 -7.38
N VAL A 109 2.63 7.06 -8.56
CA VAL A 109 3.11 5.94 -9.37
C VAL A 109 4.38 6.31 -10.12
N SER A 110 5.36 5.38 -10.20
CA SER A 110 6.46 5.49 -11.15
C SER A 110 5.94 5.24 -12.56
N THR A 111 6.25 6.13 -13.49
CA THR A 111 5.90 6.02 -14.90
C THR A 111 7.15 6.25 -15.76
N PRO A 112 7.24 5.62 -16.95
CA PRO A 112 8.31 5.94 -17.89
C PRO A 112 8.24 7.40 -18.34
N TYR A 113 9.29 7.87 -19.00
CA TYR A 113 9.32 9.23 -19.57
C TYR A 113 8.07 9.51 -20.42
N ASP A 114 7.47 10.69 -20.26
CA ASP A 114 6.38 11.14 -21.13
C ASP A 114 6.85 11.30 -22.58
N ASP A 115 8.07 11.79 -22.76
CA ASP A 115 8.79 11.78 -24.03
C ASP A 115 10.14 11.07 -23.87
N PRO A 116 10.31 9.84 -24.39
CA PRO A 116 11.58 9.10 -24.32
C PRO A 116 12.74 9.80 -25.01
N ASN A 117 12.46 10.79 -25.88
CA ASN A 117 13.47 11.61 -26.53
C ASN A 117 13.83 12.86 -25.74
N ASN A 118 13.11 13.17 -24.65
CA ASN A 118 13.35 14.32 -23.79
C ASN A 118 13.37 13.94 -22.32
N PRO A 119 14.49 13.41 -21.81
CA PRO A 119 14.60 12.97 -20.41
C PRO A 119 14.43 14.14 -19.41
N ASN A 120 14.46 15.39 -19.85
CA ASN A 120 14.26 16.55 -18.98
C ASN A 120 12.80 16.68 -18.51
N THR A 121 11.84 15.96 -19.11
CA THR A 121 10.43 15.97 -18.69
C THR A 121 10.08 14.94 -17.62
N LEU A 122 11.03 14.07 -17.23
CA LEU A 122 10.78 13.01 -16.26
C LEU A 122 10.21 13.52 -14.94
N LEU A 123 10.67 14.65 -14.45
CA LEU A 123 10.31 15.17 -13.13
C LEU A 123 9.13 16.17 -13.16
N ASP A 124 8.73 16.68 -14.31
CA ASP A 124 7.81 17.81 -14.42
C ASP A 124 6.53 17.61 -13.59
N GLY A 125 5.82 16.52 -13.79
CA GLY A 125 4.60 16.25 -13.04
C GLY A 125 4.85 15.98 -11.55
N TYR A 126 5.94 15.29 -11.21
CA TYR A 126 6.30 15.04 -9.82
C TYR A 126 6.66 16.33 -9.08
N GLU A 127 7.44 17.21 -9.71
CA GLU A 127 7.83 18.50 -9.14
C GLU A 127 6.61 19.40 -8.88
N GLU A 128 5.68 19.49 -9.82
CA GLU A 128 4.45 20.26 -9.65
C GLU A 128 3.65 19.79 -8.44
N TRP A 129 3.42 18.48 -8.31
CA TRP A 129 2.68 17.91 -7.21
C TRP A 129 3.38 18.05 -5.87
N ILE A 130 4.69 17.82 -5.81
CA ILE A 130 5.46 17.91 -4.55
C ILE A 130 5.52 19.36 -4.08
N ASN A 131 5.78 20.31 -4.97
CA ASN A 131 5.76 21.74 -4.64
C ASN A 131 4.41 22.17 -4.09
N TYR A 132 3.33 21.71 -4.72
CA TYR A 132 1.98 22.01 -4.25
C TYR A 132 1.70 21.40 -2.87
N ALA A 133 2.00 20.12 -2.70
CA ALA A 133 1.79 19.42 -1.45
C ALA A 133 2.54 20.07 -0.28
N LEU A 134 3.79 20.47 -0.48
CA LEU A 134 4.64 21.09 0.55
C LEU A 134 4.12 22.45 1.02
N THR A 135 3.26 23.12 0.24
CA THR A 135 2.69 24.41 0.62
C THR A 135 1.87 24.33 1.91
N ASN A 136 1.06 23.28 2.04
CA ASN A 136 0.19 23.08 3.20
C ASN A 136 0.61 21.91 4.09
N ASN A 137 1.49 21.02 3.59
CA ASN A 137 1.98 19.83 4.31
C ASN A 137 3.53 19.81 4.32
N PRO A 138 4.19 20.72 5.04
CA PRO A 138 5.64 20.94 4.94
C PRO A 138 6.48 19.74 5.43
N ASN A 139 5.90 18.82 6.19
CA ASN A 139 6.56 17.63 6.72
C ASN A 139 6.10 16.34 6.02
N ILE A 140 5.44 16.45 4.87
CA ILE A 140 4.91 15.30 4.14
C ILE A 140 6.02 14.35 3.73
N ILE A 141 5.77 13.05 3.88
CA ILE A 141 6.66 12.00 3.34
C ILE A 141 6.12 11.62 1.95
N VAL A 142 7.01 11.49 0.98
CA VAL A 142 6.65 11.12 -0.38
C VAL A 142 7.13 9.72 -0.71
N PHE A 143 6.30 8.92 -1.38
CA PHE A 143 6.77 7.66 -1.93
C PHE A 143 6.42 7.51 -3.41
N ILE A 144 7.25 6.74 -4.09
CA ILE A 144 7.05 6.33 -5.48
C ILE A 144 6.74 4.84 -5.51
N ALA A 145 5.52 4.47 -5.90
CA ALA A 145 5.17 3.06 -6.11
C ALA A 145 5.59 2.62 -7.51
N ILE A 146 6.39 1.58 -7.58
CA ILE A 146 6.96 1.05 -8.82
C ILE A 146 6.09 -0.13 -9.26
N PRO A 147 5.24 0.04 -10.29
CA PRO A 147 4.36 -1.02 -10.78
C PRO A 147 5.15 -2.05 -11.59
N GLN A 148 4.49 -3.15 -11.96
CA GLN A 148 5.05 -4.04 -12.96
C GLN A 148 5.10 -3.38 -14.35
N ILE A 149 5.92 -3.94 -15.21
CA ILE A 149 5.97 -3.59 -16.64
C ILE A 149 4.70 -4.12 -17.33
N ASP A 150 4.13 -3.35 -18.24
CA ASP A 150 2.96 -3.73 -19.05
C ASP A 150 3.23 -5.00 -19.89
N PHE A 151 2.16 -5.70 -20.29
CA PHE A 151 2.15 -6.84 -21.20
C PHE A 151 3.06 -7.99 -20.74
N PRO A 152 2.71 -8.67 -19.64
CA PRO A 152 3.58 -9.69 -19.02
C PRO A 152 3.94 -10.87 -19.93
N GLU A 153 3.12 -11.20 -20.91
CA GLU A 153 3.46 -12.23 -21.91
C GLU A 153 4.66 -11.85 -22.78
N THR A 154 4.94 -10.55 -22.90
CA THR A 154 6.03 -10.03 -23.75
C THR A 154 7.33 -9.76 -22.99
N TRP A 155 7.38 -9.94 -21.68
CA TRP A 155 8.58 -9.62 -20.88
C TRP A 155 9.86 -10.32 -21.37
N PRO A 156 9.86 -11.63 -21.71
CA PRO A 156 11.06 -12.28 -22.24
C PRO A 156 11.54 -11.67 -23.56
N GLN A 157 10.60 -11.35 -24.45
CA GLN A 157 10.92 -10.68 -25.72
C GLN A 157 11.48 -9.28 -25.49
N ARG A 158 10.83 -8.48 -24.63
CA ARG A 158 11.29 -7.12 -24.27
C ARG A 158 12.67 -7.13 -23.63
N ALA A 159 12.96 -8.08 -22.74
CA ALA A 159 14.29 -8.23 -22.18
C ALA A 159 15.32 -8.40 -23.30
N THR A 160 15.10 -9.32 -24.22
CA THR A 160 15.99 -9.57 -25.36
C THR A 160 16.14 -8.36 -26.28
N GLU A 161 15.04 -7.72 -26.67
CA GLU A 161 15.02 -6.56 -27.57
C GLU A 161 15.75 -5.34 -26.99
N ASN A 162 15.74 -5.19 -25.66
CA ASN A 162 16.44 -4.11 -24.97
C ASN A 162 17.83 -4.51 -24.47
N GLY A 163 18.33 -5.71 -24.82
CA GLY A 163 19.69 -6.15 -24.48
C GLY A 163 19.87 -6.67 -23.05
N TYR A 164 18.78 -6.93 -22.33
CA TYR A 164 18.84 -7.55 -21.00
C TYR A 164 18.98 -9.06 -21.09
N ALA A 165 19.69 -9.66 -20.15
CA ALA A 165 19.96 -11.10 -20.13
C ALA A 165 18.68 -11.93 -19.98
N ASP A 166 17.74 -11.47 -19.17
CA ASP A 166 16.46 -12.13 -18.88
C ASP A 166 15.45 -11.13 -18.29
N ILE A 167 14.29 -11.64 -17.88
CA ILE A 167 13.24 -10.82 -17.27
C ILE A 167 13.64 -10.24 -15.90
N ASN A 168 14.56 -10.90 -15.15
CA ASN A 168 15.04 -10.36 -13.88
C ASN A 168 15.90 -9.12 -14.13
N ALA A 169 16.79 -9.16 -15.11
CA ALA A 169 17.61 -8.02 -15.49
C ALA A 169 16.75 -6.85 -16.03
N LEU A 170 15.66 -7.13 -16.74
CA LEU A 170 14.71 -6.10 -17.18
C LEU A 170 14.00 -5.45 -15.99
N PHE A 171 13.58 -6.23 -15.00
CA PHE A 171 12.94 -5.68 -13.79
C PHE A 171 13.93 -5.01 -12.86
N ASP A 172 15.18 -5.49 -12.80
CA ASP A 172 16.26 -4.84 -12.07
C ASP A 172 16.50 -3.41 -12.61
N TRP A 173 16.62 -3.29 -13.94
CA TRP A 173 16.68 -1.96 -14.56
C TRP A 173 15.47 -1.10 -14.23
N TRP A 174 14.26 -1.65 -14.36
CA TRP A 174 13.02 -0.88 -14.11
C TRP A 174 12.92 -0.38 -12.68
N VAL A 175 13.25 -1.23 -11.71
CA VAL A 175 13.14 -0.93 -10.29
C VAL A 175 14.33 -0.12 -9.79
N ASN A 176 15.56 -0.56 -10.07
CA ASN A 176 16.76 0.02 -9.51
C ASN A 176 17.29 1.17 -10.38
N ASP A 177 17.68 0.94 -11.64
CA ASP A 177 18.34 1.97 -12.43
C ASP A 177 17.39 3.12 -12.80
N PHE A 178 16.15 2.78 -13.22
CA PHE A 178 15.20 3.80 -13.62
C PHE A 178 14.44 4.42 -12.45
N SER A 179 13.69 3.62 -11.68
CA SER A 179 12.78 4.18 -10.68
C SER A 179 13.52 4.67 -9.44
N ASN A 180 14.53 3.97 -8.98
CA ASN A 180 15.30 4.37 -7.81
C ASN A 180 16.40 5.39 -8.16
N ASP A 181 17.41 4.98 -8.95
CA ASP A 181 18.60 5.80 -9.18
C ASP A 181 18.29 7.03 -10.05
N THR A 182 17.42 6.88 -11.07
CA THR A 182 17.10 8.00 -11.96
C THR A 182 15.98 8.87 -11.42
N LEU A 183 14.83 8.31 -10.98
CA LEU A 183 13.68 9.12 -10.56
C LEU A 183 13.77 9.52 -9.08
N VAL A 184 13.85 8.56 -8.15
CA VAL A 184 13.81 8.86 -6.71
C VAL A 184 15.01 9.70 -6.27
N ASP A 185 16.20 9.39 -6.75
CA ASP A 185 17.40 10.15 -6.39
C ASP A 185 17.39 11.56 -6.98
N ALA A 186 16.85 11.75 -8.21
CA ALA A 186 16.65 13.09 -8.76
C ALA A 186 15.64 13.91 -7.92
N LEU A 187 14.56 13.28 -7.43
CA LEU A 187 13.61 13.94 -6.52
C LEU A 187 14.26 14.30 -5.18
N ARG A 188 15.10 13.43 -4.62
CA ARG A 188 15.88 13.71 -3.39
C ARG A 188 16.83 14.90 -3.56
N VAL A 189 17.49 15.00 -4.72
CA VAL A 189 18.34 16.17 -5.04
C VAL A 189 17.50 17.44 -5.17
N ARG A 190 16.33 17.36 -5.80
CA ARG A 190 15.44 18.48 -6.01
C ARG A 190 14.77 18.98 -4.73
N PHE A 191 14.44 18.07 -3.81
CA PHE A 191 13.75 18.34 -2.55
C PHE A 191 14.55 17.80 -1.33
N PRO A 192 15.72 18.37 -1.01
CA PRO A 192 16.65 17.78 -0.02
C PRO A 192 16.12 17.74 1.41
N ASN A 193 15.02 18.43 1.71
CA ASN A 193 14.41 18.45 3.04
C ASN A 193 13.16 17.54 3.13
N THR A 194 12.80 16.86 2.03
CA THR A 194 11.65 15.96 1.98
C THR A 194 12.14 14.50 2.05
N THR A 195 11.47 13.69 2.84
CA THR A 195 11.76 12.25 2.90
C THR A 195 11.14 11.54 1.71
N PHE A 196 11.96 10.78 0.96
CA PHE A 196 11.52 9.94 -0.15
C PHE A 196 11.88 8.48 0.07
N PHE A 197 10.95 7.60 -0.28
CA PHE A 197 11.20 6.17 -0.41
C PHE A 197 10.42 5.61 -1.61
N SER A 198 10.68 4.34 -1.97
CA SER A 198 9.95 3.69 -3.05
C SER A 198 9.38 2.34 -2.60
N ILE A 199 8.34 1.90 -3.31
CA ILE A 199 7.66 0.64 -3.03
C ILE A 199 7.75 -0.25 -4.28
N PRO A 200 8.50 -1.36 -4.25
CA PRO A 200 8.76 -2.19 -5.42
C PRO A 200 7.58 -3.14 -5.72
N THR A 201 6.39 -2.59 -5.92
CA THR A 201 5.13 -3.35 -6.08
C THR A 201 5.20 -4.35 -7.25
N GLY A 202 5.87 -3.96 -8.34
CA GLY A 202 6.03 -4.79 -9.54
C GLY A 202 6.79 -6.10 -9.31
N LEU A 203 7.63 -6.17 -8.29
CA LEU A 203 8.37 -7.40 -7.95
C LEU A 203 7.43 -8.52 -7.47
N ALA A 204 6.25 -8.21 -6.91
CA ALA A 204 5.23 -9.22 -6.61
C ALA A 204 4.73 -9.89 -7.89
N SER A 205 4.46 -9.11 -8.94
CA SER A 205 4.03 -9.61 -10.25
C SER A 205 5.11 -10.48 -10.90
N LEU A 206 6.37 -10.03 -10.89
CA LEU A 206 7.50 -10.80 -11.38
C LEU A 206 7.61 -12.15 -10.66
N LYS A 207 7.65 -12.14 -9.34
CA LYS A 207 7.83 -13.34 -8.52
C LYS A 207 6.71 -14.35 -8.72
N LEU A 208 5.45 -13.90 -8.69
CA LEU A 208 4.30 -14.79 -8.87
C LEU A 208 4.21 -15.32 -10.30
N THR A 209 4.62 -14.54 -11.31
CA THR A 209 4.72 -15.02 -12.70
C THR A 209 5.75 -16.13 -12.83
N GLN A 210 6.93 -15.98 -12.23
CA GLN A 210 7.95 -17.02 -12.22
C GLN A 210 7.47 -18.28 -11.51
N MET A 211 6.86 -18.14 -10.34
CA MET A 211 6.29 -19.27 -9.60
C MET A 211 5.20 -19.99 -10.40
N TRP A 212 4.39 -19.25 -11.16
CA TRP A 212 3.39 -19.83 -12.04
C TRP A 212 4.06 -20.64 -13.18
N GLN A 213 5.08 -20.10 -13.82
CA GLN A 213 5.83 -20.78 -14.88
C GLN A 213 6.49 -22.06 -14.38
N ASP A 214 6.98 -22.06 -13.14
CA ASP A 214 7.66 -23.17 -12.50
C ASP A 214 6.69 -24.15 -11.80
N ASN A 215 5.37 -23.93 -11.88
CA ASN A 215 4.32 -24.71 -11.20
C ASN A 215 4.51 -24.76 -9.67
N LEU A 216 4.94 -23.67 -9.07
CA LEU A 216 5.21 -23.55 -7.62
C LEU A 216 4.05 -22.87 -6.84
N LEU A 217 3.01 -22.35 -7.51
CA LEU A 217 1.83 -21.86 -6.84
C LEU A 217 1.02 -23.02 -6.27
N LEU A 218 0.57 -22.89 -5.02
CA LEU A 218 -0.27 -23.92 -4.37
C LEU A 218 -1.74 -23.81 -4.78
N ASP A 219 -2.12 -22.67 -5.36
CA ASP A 219 -3.46 -22.39 -5.85
C ASP A 219 -3.57 -22.72 -7.34
N THR A 220 -4.78 -23.07 -7.78
CA THR A 220 -5.08 -23.25 -9.21
C THR A 220 -5.30 -21.87 -9.84
N ILE A 221 -4.23 -21.28 -10.37
CA ILE A 221 -4.21 -19.94 -10.94
C ILE A 221 -3.91 -20.02 -12.44
N ALA A 222 -4.75 -19.40 -13.26
CA ALA A 222 -4.48 -19.20 -14.69
C ALA A 222 -3.50 -18.02 -14.88
N PHE A 223 -2.76 -18.02 -15.99
CA PHE A 223 -1.94 -16.85 -16.32
C PHE A 223 -2.82 -15.61 -16.55
N ARG A 224 -3.89 -15.76 -17.36
CA ARG A 224 -4.86 -14.71 -17.67
C ARG A 224 -6.28 -15.25 -17.56
N GLY A 225 -7.19 -14.48 -16.95
CA GLY A 225 -8.58 -14.88 -16.76
C GLY A 225 -9.35 -14.02 -15.77
N ALA A 226 -10.24 -14.66 -15.02
CA ALA A 226 -11.02 -13.98 -13.99
C ALA A 226 -10.13 -13.50 -12.84
N LYS A 227 -10.42 -12.33 -12.27
CA LYS A 227 -9.62 -11.64 -11.26
C LYS A 227 -9.24 -12.53 -10.06
N ALA A 228 -10.20 -13.32 -9.58
CA ALA A 228 -10.00 -14.19 -8.40
C ALA A 228 -9.14 -15.44 -8.67
N THR A 229 -8.97 -15.85 -9.94
CA THR A 229 -8.36 -17.14 -10.30
C THR A 229 -7.27 -17.01 -11.37
N SER A 230 -6.73 -15.83 -11.56
CA SER A 230 -5.64 -15.60 -12.51
C SER A 230 -4.58 -14.65 -11.97
N LEU A 231 -3.38 -14.68 -12.57
CA LEU A 231 -2.36 -13.65 -12.32
C LEU A 231 -2.80 -12.31 -12.89
N TYR A 232 -3.30 -12.34 -14.14
CA TYR A 232 -3.70 -11.13 -14.88
C TYR A 232 -5.12 -11.26 -15.43
N THR A 233 -5.81 -10.12 -15.51
CA THR A 233 -7.19 -10.08 -16.01
C THR A 233 -7.28 -9.79 -17.50
N ASP A 234 -6.22 -9.24 -18.08
CA ASP A 234 -6.13 -8.88 -19.51
C ASP A 234 -4.69 -8.92 -20.05
N GLU A 235 -4.53 -8.60 -21.32
CA GLU A 235 -3.24 -8.59 -22.01
C GLU A 235 -2.30 -7.50 -21.50
N LYS A 236 -2.85 -6.36 -21.08
CA LYS A 236 -2.04 -5.26 -20.54
C LYS A 236 -1.37 -5.65 -19.22
N GLY A 237 -1.95 -6.59 -18.50
CA GLY A 237 -1.41 -7.09 -17.25
C GLY A 237 -2.08 -6.50 -16.01
N HIS A 238 -3.36 -6.08 -16.11
CA HIS A 238 -4.08 -5.72 -14.89
C HIS A 238 -4.16 -6.92 -13.95
N GLN A 239 -3.88 -6.67 -12.68
CA GLN A 239 -3.58 -7.69 -11.68
C GLN A 239 -4.82 -8.49 -11.28
N GLY A 240 -4.66 -9.80 -11.12
CA GLY A 240 -5.57 -10.67 -10.37
C GLY A 240 -5.36 -10.53 -8.87
N ASP A 241 -6.30 -11.06 -8.11
CA ASP A 241 -6.34 -10.89 -6.65
C ASP A 241 -5.08 -11.42 -5.94
N ILE A 242 -4.46 -12.48 -6.45
CA ILE A 242 -3.21 -13.02 -5.86
C ILE A 242 -2.05 -12.01 -5.94
N ILE A 243 -1.89 -11.32 -7.08
CA ILE A 243 -0.87 -10.26 -7.22
C ILE A 243 -1.24 -9.04 -6.38
N ILE A 244 -2.54 -8.64 -6.35
CA ILE A 244 -2.98 -7.51 -5.54
C ILE A 244 -2.69 -7.77 -4.06
N ASN A 245 -2.99 -8.94 -3.54
CA ASN A 245 -2.70 -9.27 -2.14
C ASN A 245 -1.20 -9.22 -1.84
N ALA A 246 -0.37 -9.88 -2.66
CA ALA A 246 1.08 -9.86 -2.46
C ALA A 246 1.67 -8.44 -2.54
N GLY A 247 1.26 -7.65 -3.54
CA GLY A 247 1.70 -6.27 -3.70
C GLY A 247 1.23 -5.36 -2.57
N THR A 248 0.00 -5.55 -2.05
CA THR A 248 -0.49 -4.75 -0.92
C THR A 248 0.23 -5.10 0.39
N LEU A 249 0.64 -6.37 0.59
CA LEU A 249 1.52 -6.75 1.70
C LEU A 249 2.88 -6.03 1.62
N ILE A 250 3.45 -5.87 0.41
CA ILE A 250 4.65 -5.04 0.19
C ILE A 250 4.38 -3.60 0.61
N TRP A 251 3.22 -3.02 0.27
CA TRP A 251 2.85 -1.68 0.70
C TRP A 251 2.73 -1.58 2.23
N LEU A 252 2.06 -2.53 2.87
CA LEU A 252 1.91 -2.59 4.32
C LEU A 252 3.28 -2.61 5.03
N ASN A 253 4.22 -3.44 4.56
CA ASN A 253 5.59 -3.45 5.08
C ASN A 253 6.31 -2.13 4.82
N SER A 254 6.25 -1.60 3.59
CA SER A 254 6.97 -0.38 3.22
C SER A 254 6.48 0.84 3.99
N ILE A 255 5.17 0.97 4.19
CA ILE A 255 4.53 2.14 4.80
C ILE A 255 4.54 2.04 6.33
N TYR A 256 4.18 0.88 6.88
CA TYR A 256 3.99 0.69 8.31
C TYR A 256 5.08 -0.14 9.00
N LYS A 257 6.05 -0.64 8.22
CA LYS A 257 7.14 -1.52 8.71
C LYS A 257 6.64 -2.79 9.40
N VAL A 258 5.45 -3.26 9.03
CA VAL A 258 4.87 -4.50 9.56
C VAL A 258 5.75 -5.68 9.15
N ASN A 259 6.15 -6.50 10.13
CA ASN A 259 6.79 -7.78 9.84
C ASN A 259 5.73 -8.74 9.29
N LEU A 260 5.82 -9.05 8.00
CA LEU A 260 4.80 -9.82 7.30
C LEU A 260 4.76 -11.29 7.72
N THR A 261 5.87 -11.85 8.21
CA THR A 261 5.87 -13.24 8.71
C THR A 261 5.07 -13.42 10.00
N ASN A 262 4.79 -12.33 10.71
CA ASN A 262 3.96 -12.31 11.92
C ASN A 262 2.55 -11.74 11.64
N ASN A 263 2.30 -11.25 10.43
CA ASN A 263 1.00 -10.71 10.06
C ASN A 263 0.03 -11.86 9.74
N THR A 264 -1.19 -11.78 10.28
CA THR A 264 -2.19 -12.85 10.20
C THR A 264 -3.34 -12.55 9.25
N TYR A 265 -3.22 -11.49 8.43
CA TYR A 265 -4.22 -11.16 7.43
C TYR A 265 -4.49 -12.35 6.50
N ASN A 266 -5.75 -12.72 6.35
CA ASN A 266 -6.14 -13.83 5.47
C ASN A 266 -6.20 -13.37 4.02
N THR A 267 -5.19 -13.70 3.23
CA THR A 267 -5.13 -13.37 1.80
C THR A 267 -6.13 -14.15 0.94
N GLY A 268 -6.69 -15.25 1.46
CA GLY A 268 -7.58 -16.15 0.73
C GLY A 268 -6.85 -17.14 -0.20
N PHE A 269 -5.51 -17.16 -0.19
CA PHE A 269 -4.69 -18.07 -1.00
C PHE A 269 -3.93 -19.07 -0.13
N GLN A 270 -3.65 -20.28 -0.70
CA GLN A 270 -2.80 -21.29 -0.06
C GLN A 270 -1.32 -20.98 -0.23
N THR A 271 -0.97 -20.31 -1.33
CA THR A 271 0.38 -19.79 -1.59
C THR A 271 0.71 -18.76 -0.52
N ASP A 272 1.84 -18.92 0.18
CA ASP A 272 2.26 -18.03 1.27
C ASP A 272 2.71 -16.67 0.74
N LEU A 273 1.75 -15.77 0.54
CA LEU A 273 2.00 -14.41 0.04
C LEU A 273 2.74 -13.53 1.05
N HIS A 274 2.64 -13.84 2.35
CA HIS A 274 3.36 -13.10 3.40
C HIS A 274 4.86 -13.34 3.31
N THR A 275 5.27 -14.60 3.22
CA THR A 275 6.69 -14.95 3.04
C THR A 275 7.22 -14.38 1.72
N ILE A 276 6.46 -14.50 0.62
CA ILE A 276 6.87 -13.94 -0.68
C ILE A 276 7.10 -12.43 -0.59
N ALA A 277 6.14 -11.69 -0.03
CA ALA A 277 6.26 -10.23 0.12
C ALA A 277 7.39 -9.84 1.09
N GLN A 278 7.57 -10.57 2.20
CA GLN A 278 8.65 -10.32 3.14
C GLN A 278 10.02 -10.56 2.52
N ASP A 279 10.19 -11.63 1.73
CA ASP A 279 11.45 -11.95 1.05
C ASP A 279 11.80 -10.87 0.01
N ILE A 280 10.81 -10.38 -0.75
CA ILE A 280 11.00 -9.25 -1.66
C ILE A 280 11.49 -8.04 -0.87
N MET A 281 10.84 -7.70 0.24
CA MET A 281 11.22 -6.55 1.05
C MET A 281 12.55 -6.74 1.76
N ASN A 282 12.93 -7.96 2.14
CA ASN A 282 14.25 -8.25 2.72
C ASN A 282 15.37 -8.01 1.70
N ALA A 283 15.14 -8.42 0.44
CA ALA A 283 16.10 -8.27 -0.65
C ALA A 283 16.15 -6.83 -1.22
N TYR A 284 15.10 -6.04 -1.03
CA TYR A 284 15.03 -4.68 -1.56
C TYR A 284 16.08 -3.77 -0.92
N ASP A 285 16.65 -2.84 -1.70
CA ASP A 285 17.72 -1.95 -1.25
C ASP A 285 17.25 -1.09 -0.05
N PRO A 286 17.94 -1.17 1.11
CA PRO A 286 17.58 -0.39 2.29
C PRO A 286 17.67 1.13 2.08
N ALA A 287 18.46 1.62 1.10
CA ALA A 287 18.55 3.03 0.77
C ALA A 287 17.22 3.61 0.25
N TYR A 288 16.36 2.77 -0.30
CA TYR A 288 15.07 3.16 -0.86
C TYR A 288 13.88 2.75 0.00
N LYS A 289 14.10 2.13 1.14
CA LYS A 289 13.05 1.87 2.13
C LYS A 289 12.73 3.13 2.93
N ARG A 290 11.52 3.17 3.49
CA ARG A 290 11.14 4.22 4.43
C ARG A 290 12.10 4.22 5.64
N PRO A 291 12.74 5.35 5.96
CA PRO A 291 13.67 5.48 7.08
C PRO A 291 13.02 5.25 8.45
#